data_c56bb45e235c83a4cf565da8ef5d8d13
#
_entry.id   c56bb45e235c83a4cf565da8ef5d8d13
#
_cell.length_a   1.000
_cell.length_b   1.000
_cell.length_c   1.000
_cell.angle_alpha   90.00
_cell.angle_beta   90.00
_cell.angle_gamma   90.00
#
_symmetry.space_group_name_H-M   'P 1'
#
loop_
_entity.id
_entity.type
_entity.pdbx_description
1 polymer ?
#
loop_
_entity_poly.entity_id
_entity_poly.type
_entity_poly.pdbx_seq_one_letter_code
_entity_poly.pdbx_strand_id
1 'polypeptide(L)' 'MSDAQQLDTRGLLCPLPVIRVQDAIKNLPSGACLSVTASDPGTLHDIPAWCRVHGHVVQQAEAVGDEYHFQIVVP' A
#
# COMPACT_ATOMS: atom_id res chain seq x y z
N MET A 1 -19.02 -1.07 9.00
CA MET A 1 -18.63 -0.25 7.85
C MET A 1 -17.17 -0.33 7.61
N SER A 2 -16.80 -0.46 6.38
CA SER A 2 -15.38 -0.47 6.05
C SER A 2 -14.87 0.96 6.03
N ASP A 3 -13.87 1.24 6.84
CA ASP A 3 -13.24 2.54 6.91
C ASP A 3 -11.84 2.52 6.30
N ALA A 4 -11.66 1.69 5.26
CA ALA A 4 -10.39 1.63 4.57
C ALA A 4 -10.06 2.99 3.94
N GLN A 5 -8.91 3.53 4.26
CA GLN A 5 -8.39 4.72 3.61
C GLN A 5 -7.94 4.35 2.21
N GLN A 6 -8.15 5.25 1.27
CA GLN A 6 -7.76 5.06 -0.11
C GLN A 6 -6.51 5.89 -0.40
N LEU A 7 -5.53 5.27 -1.05
CA LEU A 7 -4.31 5.96 -1.46
C LEU A 7 -4.04 5.67 -2.92
N ASP A 8 -4.02 6.71 -3.72
CA ASP A 8 -3.75 6.61 -5.15
C ASP A 8 -2.30 7.01 -5.41
N THR A 9 -1.49 6.04 -5.84
CA THR A 9 -0.09 6.27 -6.21
C THR A 9 0.15 6.02 -7.68
N ARG A 10 -0.90 6.05 -8.51
CA ARG A 10 -0.76 5.86 -9.95
C ARG A 10 0.06 6.98 -10.55
N GLY A 11 0.90 6.64 -11.52
CA GLY A 11 1.80 7.58 -12.16
C GLY A 11 3.09 7.85 -11.41
N LEU A 12 3.22 7.36 -10.19
CA LEU A 12 4.44 7.50 -9.41
C LEU A 12 5.36 6.31 -9.64
N LEU A 13 6.67 6.59 -9.75
CA LEU A 13 7.69 5.58 -9.93
C LEU A 13 8.40 5.31 -8.61
N CYS A 14 8.96 4.09 -8.49
CA CYS A 14 9.77 3.71 -7.33
C CYS A 14 10.84 4.78 -7.06
N PRO A 15 11.03 5.22 -5.80
CA PRO A 15 10.44 4.68 -4.56
C PRO A 15 9.22 5.47 -4.06
N LEU A 16 8.64 6.34 -4.86
CA LEU A 16 7.59 7.25 -4.41
C LEU A 16 6.33 6.54 -3.89
N PRO A 17 5.85 5.44 -4.51
CA PRO A 17 4.69 4.74 -3.96
C PRO A 17 4.89 4.29 -2.52
N VAL A 18 6.07 3.73 -2.20
CA VAL A 18 6.38 3.29 -0.84
C VAL A 18 6.42 4.46 0.12
N ILE A 19 7.00 5.58 -0.29
CA ILE A 19 7.07 6.78 0.54
C ILE A 19 5.66 7.30 0.85
N ARG A 20 4.76 7.28 -0.14
CA ARG A 20 3.37 7.70 0.07
C ARG A 20 2.64 6.76 1.01
N VAL A 21 2.87 5.44 0.89
CA VAL A 21 2.31 4.46 1.82
C VAL A 21 2.80 4.73 3.24
N GLN A 22 4.09 4.96 3.41
CA GLN A 22 4.69 5.26 4.71
C GLN A 22 4.05 6.49 5.33
N ASP A 23 3.90 7.57 4.57
CA ASP A 23 3.31 8.80 5.08
C ASP A 23 1.83 8.62 5.45
N ALA A 24 1.09 7.86 4.64
CA ALA A 24 -0.33 7.60 4.92
C ALA A 24 -0.50 6.80 6.20
N ILE A 25 0.34 5.77 6.41
CA ILE A 25 0.25 4.89 7.58
C ILE A 25 0.55 5.64 8.88
N LYS A 26 1.41 6.64 8.83
CA LYS A 26 1.74 7.44 10.03
C LYS A 26 0.51 8.06 10.69
N ASN A 27 -0.54 8.31 9.92
CA ASN A 27 -1.74 8.97 10.40
C ASN A 27 -2.88 7.99 10.67
N LEU A 28 -2.61 6.68 10.62
CA LEU A 28 -3.63 5.66 10.80
C LEU A 28 -3.45 4.95 12.13
N PRO A 29 -4.58 4.67 12.83
CA PRO A 29 -4.50 3.93 14.10
C PRO A 29 -4.27 2.44 13.86
N SER A 30 -3.89 1.73 14.94
CA SER A 30 -3.80 0.28 14.93
C SER A 30 -5.12 -0.33 14.45
N GLY A 31 -5.01 -1.33 13.60
CA GLY A 31 -6.16 -2.03 13.04
C GLY A 31 -6.77 -1.37 11.81
N ALA A 32 -6.29 -0.19 11.43
CA ALA A 32 -6.78 0.49 10.23
C ALA A 32 -6.35 -0.23 8.97
N CYS A 33 -7.15 -0.09 7.92
CA CYS A 33 -6.85 -0.63 6.60
C CYS A 33 -6.50 0.49 5.63
N LEU A 34 -5.52 0.24 4.78
CA LEU A 34 -5.13 1.15 3.70
C LEU A 34 -5.24 0.41 2.37
N SER A 35 -6.08 0.93 1.48
CA SER A 35 -6.19 0.43 0.10
C SER A 35 -5.31 1.28 -0.80
N VAL A 36 -4.34 0.66 -1.44
CA VAL A 36 -3.37 1.36 -2.29
C VAL A 36 -3.56 0.92 -3.74
N THR A 37 -3.58 1.88 -4.65
CA THR A 37 -3.56 1.64 -6.08
C THR A 37 -2.27 2.23 -6.64
N ALA A 38 -1.54 1.44 -7.42
CA ALA A 38 -0.29 1.85 -8.05
C ALA A 38 -0.28 1.45 -9.51
N SER A 39 0.61 2.03 -10.29
CA SER A 39 0.79 1.65 -11.70
C SER A 39 2.20 1.18 -12.02
N ASP A 40 3.14 1.31 -11.10
CA ASP A 40 4.52 0.82 -11.29
C ASP A 40 4.61 -0.65 -10.90
N PRO A 41 5.02 -1.55 -11.84
CA PRO A 41 5.14 -2.98 -11.53
C PRO A 41 6.06 -3.30 -10.35
N GLY A 42 7.06 -2.47 -10.10
CA GLY A 42 7.98 -2.66 -8.97
C GLY A 42 7.27 -2.64 -7.62
N THR A 43 6.09 -2.04 -7.53
CA THR A 43 5.35 -1.97 -6.27
C THR A 43 4.91 -3.34 -5.77
N LEU A 44 4.70 -4.32 -6.67
CA LEU A 44 4.36 -5.69 -6.26
C LEU A 44 5.44 -6.32 -5.38
N HIS A 45 6.67 -5.85 -5.51
CA HIS A 45 7.77 -6.29 -4.67
C HIS A 45 8.04 -5.30 -3.54
N ASP A 46 8.07 -4.01 -3.86
CA ASP A 46 8.54 -2.98 -2.93
C ASP A 46 7.59 -2.75 -1.76
N ILE A 47 6.27 -2.68 -2.03
CA ILE A 47 5.30 -2.42 -0.98
C ILE A 47 5.21 -3.59 0.00
N PRO A 48 5.08 -4.85 -0.44
CA PRO A 48 5.09 -5.97 0.50
C PRO A 48 6.41 -6.08 1.30
N ALA A 49 7.54 -5.80 0.66
CA ALA A 49 8.84 -5.86 1.34
C ALA A 49 8.93 -4.81 2.45
N TRP A 50 8.53 -3.57 2.15
CA TRP A 50 8.52 -2.49 3.13
C TRP A 50 7.58 -2.82 4.30
N CYS A 51 6.38 -3.32 3.99
CA CYS A 51 5.41 -3.68 5.01
C CYS A 51 5.93 -4.76 5.94
N ARG A 52 6.61 -5.78 5.38
CA ARG A 52 7.18 -6.87 6.19
C ARG A 52 8.24 -6.34 7.15
N VAL A 53 9.10 -5.45 6.68
CA VAL A 53 10.18 -4.89 7.51
C VAL A 53 9.60 -4.06 8.65
N HIS A 54 8.49 -3.36 8.42
CA HIS A 54 7.91 -2.45 9.40
C HIS A 54 6.73 -3.06 10.16
N GLY A 55 6.46 -4.34 9.99
CA GLY A 55 5.44 -5.05 10.76
C GLY A 55 4.01 -4.85 10.32
N HIS A 56 3.79 -4.30 9.13
CA HIS A 56 2.45 -4.16 8.57
C HIS A 56 2.05 -5.42 7.80
N VAL A 57 0.75 -5.72 7.78
CA VAL A 57 0.24 -6.93 7.15
C VAL A 57 -0.33 -6.58 5.77
N VAL A 58 0.18 -7.22 4.74
CA VAL A 58 -0.39 -7.11 3.40
C VAL A 58 -1.38 -8.25 3.23
N GLN A 59 -2.67 -7.93 3.29
CA GLN A 59 -3.72 -8.93 3.14
C GLN A 59 -3.94 -9.32 1.69
N GLN A 60 -3.69 -8.39 0.77
CA GLN A 60 -3.89 -8.62 -0.64
C GLN A 60 -2.92 -7.77 -1.43
N ALA A 61 -2.32 -8.38 -2.46
CA ALA A 61 -1.46 -7.69 -3.41
C ALA A 61 -1.68 -8.36 -4.75
N GLU A 62 -2.24 -7.64 -5.73
CA GLU A 62 -2.58 -8.24 -7.01
C GLU A 62 -2.44 -7.25 -8.16
N ALA A 63 -2.20 -7.78 -9.34
CA ALA A 63 -2.22 -7.02 -10.59
C ALA A 63 -3.64 -7.08 -11.17
N VAL A 64 -4.18 -5.90 -11.50
CA VAL A 64 -5.51 -5.78 -12.11
C VAL A 64 -5.37 -4.91 -13.35
N GLY A 65 -5.28 -5.53 -14.52
CA GLY A 65 -4.98 -4.80 -15.74
C GLY A 65 -3.57 -4.22 -15.68
N ASP A 66 -3.46 -2.91 -15.84
CA ASP A 66 -2.19 -2.19 -15.74
C ASP A 66 -2.02 -1.49 -14.39
N GLU A 67 -2.84 -1.88 -13.41
CA GLU A 67 -2.76 -1.35 -12.06
C GLU A 67 -2.35 -2.45 -11.09
N TYR A 68 -1.95 -2.02 -9.89
CA TYR A 68 -1.54 -2.92 -8.80
C TYR A 68 -2.27 -2.48 -7.55
N HIS A 69 -2.99 -3.41 -6.92
CA HIS A 69 -3.86 -3.12 -5.79
C HIS A 69 -3.38 -3.84 -4.55
N PHE A 70 -3.35 -3.11 -3.43
CA PHE A 70 -2.85 -3.63 -2.15
C PHE A 70 -3.85 -3.32 -1.06
N GLN A 71 -4.03 -4.28 -0.14
CA GLN A 71 -4.77 -4.08 1.10
C GLN A 71 -3.79 -4.25 2.25
N ILE A 72 -3.55 -3.20 3.00
CA ILE A 72 -2.57 -3.19 4.08
C ILE A 72 -3.29 -2.94 5.40
N VAL A 73 -2.95 -3.73 6.42
CA VAL A 73 -3.50 -3.55 7.76
C VAL A 73 -2.38 -3.08 8.68
N VAL A 74 -2.66 -2.02 9.43
CA VAL A 74 -1.75 -1.48 10.44
C VAL A 74 -1.93 -2.31 11.70
N PRO A 75 -0.85 -2.91 12.23
CA PRO A 75 -0.95 -3.74 13.44
C PRO A 75 -1.24 -2.95 14.71
#